data_0f69f6a4172bc27251d0c1a62c6bf1fd
#
_entry.id   0f69f6a4172bc27251d0c1a62c6bf1fd
#
_cell.length_a   1.000
_cell.length_b   1.000
_cell.length_c   1.000
_cell.angle_alpha   90.00
_cell.angle_beta   90.00
_cell.angle_gamma   90.00
#
_symmetry.space_group_name_H-M   'P 1'
#
loop_
_entity.id
_entity.type
_entity.pdbx_description
1 polymer ?
#
loop_
_entity_poly.entity_id
_entity_poly.type
_entity_poly.pdbx_seq_one_letter_code
_entity_poly.pdbx_strand_id
1 'polypeptide(L)'
;MGRSIKDWLEAWGNWSSSRTGTEYKGVSYMSASSSGDRPWLDDIEGMVIDQAVGSLKKYDIDGYRIVCLHYQNHISCRAIAKEWKKRPDYITSYLARAEAYIAGVIHTTLKAA
;
A
#
# COMPACT_ATOMS: atom_id res chain seq x y z
N MET A 1 -9.37 -13.50 -12.67
CA MET A 1 -9.63 -12.98 -11.57
C MET A 1 -8.65 -12.04 -11.11
N GLY A 2 -8.87 -10.95 -10.82
CA GLY A 2 -7.99 -9.92 -10.41
C GLY A 2 -7.71 -9.97 -8.94
N ARG A 3 -6.77 -9.20 -8.48
CA ARG A 3 -6.51 -9.03 -7.08
C ARG A 3 -7.48 -8.02 -6.51
N SER A 4 -7.77 -8.15 -5.23
CA SER A 4 -8.56 -7.13 -4.55
C SER A 4 -7.66 -5.92 -4.33
N ILE A 5 -8.27 -4.78 -4.01
CA ILE A 5 -7.47 -3.59 -3.73
C ILE A 5 -6.56 -3.81 -2.53
N LYS A 6 -7.00 -4.58 -1.57
CA LYS A 6 -6.16 -4.87 -0.42
C LYS A 6 -4.93 -5.68 -0.82
N ASP A 7 -5.10 -6.62 -1.72
CA ASP A 7 -3.98 -7.40 -2.24
C ASP A 7 -2.98 -6.53 -2.99
N TRP A 8 -3.50 -5.63 -3.82
CA TRP A 8 -2.65 -4.70 -4.56
C TRP A 8 -1.84 -3.81 -3.62
N LEU A 9 -2.48 -3.29 -2.59
CA LEU A 9 -1.81 -2.40 -1.66
C LEU A 9 -0.83 -3.13 -0.76
N GLU A 10 -1.15 -4.36 -0.41
CA GLU A 10 -0.23 -5.15 0.37
C GLU A 10 1.03 -5.43 -0.45
N ALA A 11 0.84 -5.78 -1.71
CA ALA A 11 1.97 -6.00 -2.60
C ALA A 11 2.75 -4.71 -2.82
N TRP A 12 2.06 -3.58 -2.93
CA TRP A 12 2.73 -2.29 -3.07
C TRP A 12 3.56 -1.97 -1.84
N GLY A 13 3.06 -2.27 -0.66
CA GLY A 13 3.81 -2.05 0.56
C GLY A 13 5.10 -2.83 0.56
N ASN A 14 5.04 -4.08 0.16
CA ASN A 14 6.22 -4.92 0.08
C ASN A 14 7.19 -4.41 -0.98
N TRP A 15 6.68 -4.05 -2.14
CA TRP A 15 7.49 -3.54 -3.23
C TRP A 15 8.19 -2.24 -2.84
N SER A 16 7.44 -1.34 -2.23
CA SER A 16 7.95 -0.05 -1.83
C SER A 16 9.02 -0.18 -0.76
N SER A 17 8.82 -1.03 0.21
CA SER A 17 9.78 -1.26 1.26
C SER A 17 11.07 -1.86 0.72
N SER A 18 10.93 -2.75 -0.21
CA SER A 18 12.06 -3.38 -0.84
C SER A 18 12.94 -2.37 -1.56
N ARG A 19 12.31 -1.40 -2.20
CA ARG A 19 13.06 -0.39 -2.94
C ARG A 19 13.76 0.59 -2.03
N THR A 20 13.12 0.95 -0.94
CA THR A 20 13.70 1.96 -0.07
C THR A 20 14.81 1.42 0.79
N GLY A 21 14.80 0.16 1.09
CA GLY A 21 15.84 -0.40 1.92
C GLY A 21 16.99 -0.96 1.13
N THR A 22 17.44 -0.26 0.16
CA THR A 22 18.40 -0.80 -0.79
C THR A 22 19.72 -1.24 -0.18
N GLU A 23 20.13 -0.61 0.87
CA GLU A 23 21.40 -0.98 1.43
C GLU A 23 21.38 -2.36 2.07
N TYR A 24 20.23 -2.87 2.33
CA TYR A 24 20.13 -4.19 2.92
C TYR A 24 19.76 -5.26 1.96
N LYS A 25 19.87 -4.97 0.73
CA LYS A 25 19.33 -5.86 -0.24
C LYS A 25 19.93 -7.20 -0.23
N GLY A 26 21.16 -7.28 0.03
CA GLY A 26 21.79 -8.55 0.04
C GLY A 26 21.08 -9.50 0.98
N VAL A 27 20.61 -8.97 2.06
CA VAL A 27 19.92 -9.78 3.03
C VAL A 27 18.49 -10.01 2.63
N SER A 28 17.86 -8.98 2.17
CA SER A 28 16.47 -9.07 1.88
C SER A 28 16.12 -10.00 0.78
N TYR A 29 16.91 -10.09 -0.21
CA TYR A 29 16.47 -10.90 -1.32
C TYR A 29 16.49 -12.39 -0.98
N MET A 30 17.18 -12.73 0.04
CA MET A 30 17.14 -14.10 0.48
C MET A 30 15.80 -14.45 1.02
N SER A 31 15.22 -13.55 1.76
CA SER A 31 13.89 -13.78 2.24
C SER A 31 12.92 -13.79 1.12
N ALA A 32 13.13 -12.99 0.15
CA ALA A 32 12.22 -12.94 -0.96
C ALA A 32 12.16 -14.27 -1.66
N SER A 33 13.26 -14.90 -1.76
CA SER A 33 13.27 -16.16 -2.46
C SER A 33 12.48 -17.23 -1.74
N SER A 34 12.34 -17.08 -0.47
CA SER A 34 11.61 -18.09 0.28
C SER A 34 10.16 -17.78 0.46
N SER A 35 9.72 -16.68 -0.03
CA SER A 35 8.35 -16.31 0.20
C SER A 35 7.55 -16.24 -1.06
N GLY A 36 7.50 -17.29 -1.77
CA GLY A 36 6.75 -17.35 -3.01
C GLY A 36 5.29 -17.04 -2.87
N ASP A 37 4.76 -17.19 -1.68
CA ASP A 37 3.34 -16.91 -1.48
C ASP A 37 3.05 -15.49 -1.11
N ARG A 38 4.03 -14.64 -0.96
CA ARG A 38 3.75 -13.26 -0.65
C ARG A 38 3.30 -12.50 -1.88
N PRO A 39 2.38 -11.56 -1.72
CA PRO A 39 2.01 -10.70 -2.83
C PRO A 39 3.20 -9.95 -3.36
N TRP A 40 3.29 -9.83 -4.64
CA TRP A 40 4.41 -9.17 -5.28
C TRP A 40 3.96 -8.41 -6.50
N LEU A 41 4.64 -7.32 -6.82
CA LEU A 41 4.36 -6.52 -8.00
C LEU A 41 5.61 -6.42 -8.85
N ASP A 42 5.42 -6.35 -10.16
CA ASP A 42 6.53 -5.96 -10.99
C ASP A 42 6.69 -4.44 -10.91
N ASP A 43 7.76 -3.91 -11.46
CA ASP A 43 8.05 -2.50 -11.33
C ASP A 43 7.01 -1.60 -11.97
N ILE A 44 6.44 -2.02 -13.07
CA ILE A 44 5.42 -1.22 -13.74
C ILE A 44 4.18 -1.10 -12.87
N GLU A 45 3.74 -2.23 -12.35
CA GLU A 45 2.58 -2.23 -11.46
C GLU A 45 2.86 -1.42 -10.20
N GLY A 46 4.05 -1.61 -9.65
CA GLY A 46 4.42 -0.89 -8.44
C GLY A 46 4.43 0.60 -8.64
N MET A 47 4.94 1.06 -9.78
CA MET A 47 4.97 2.49 -10.08
C MET A 47 3.59 3.07 -10.29
N VAL A 48 2.71 2.31 -10.91
CA VAL A 48 1.34 2.78 -11.12
C VAL A 48 0.65 2.97 -9.78
N ILE A 49 0.79 2.00 -8.89
CA ILE A 49 0.16 2.10 -7.58
C ILE A 49 0.81 3.21 -6.75
N ASP A 50 2.11 3.33 -6.85
CA ASP A 50 2.83 4.37 -6.14
C ASP A 50 2.34 5.76 -6.56
N GLN A 51 2.12 5.96 -7.84
CA GLN A 51 1.58 7.22 -8.33
C GLN A 51 0.16 7.45 -7.85
N ALA A 52 -0.65 6.41 -7.80
CA ALA A 52 -2.02 6.53 -7.32
C ALA A 52 -2.03 6.91 -5.84
N VAL A 53 -1.19 6.28 -5.06
CA VAL A 53 -1.09 6.60 -3.63
C VAL A 53 -0.57 8.03 -3.47
N GLY A 54 0.41 8.41 -4.26
CA GLY A 54 0.95 9.76 -4.21
C GLY A 54 -0.06 10.82 -4.56
N SER A 55 -0.92 10.55 -5.54
CA SER A 55 -1.93 11.52 -5.92
C SER A 55 -2.99 11.69 -4.82
N LEU A 56 -3.22 10.67 -4.04
CA LEU A 56 -4.15 10.76 -2.94
C LEU A 56 -3.71 11.82 -1.93
N LYS A 57 -2.42 12.01 -1.81
CA LYS A 57 -1.86 12.98 -0.90
C LYS A 57 -2.43 14.38 -1.10
N LYS A 58 -2.76 14.72 -2.32
CA LYS A 58 -3.31 16.04 -2.65
C LYS A 58 -4.76 16.20 -2.21
N TYR A 59 -5.48 15.11 -2.14
CA TYR A 59 -6.91 15.19 -1.87
C TYR A 59 -7.26 14.78 -0.45
N ASP A 60 -6.48 13.91 0.13
CA ASP A 60 -6.79 13.36 1.45
C ASP A 60 -5.49 12.96 2.12
N ILE A 61 -4.84 13.93 2.73
CA ILE A 61 -3.55 13.68 3.35
C ILE A 61 -3.65 12.65 4.48
N ASP A 62 -4.75 12.66 5.21
CA ASP A 62 -4.91 11.69 6.29
C ASP A 62 -5.09 10.29 5.74
N GLY A 63 -5.87 10.14 4.67
CA GLY A 63 -6.01 8.86 4.02
C GLY A 63 -4.68 8.36 3.48
N TYR A 64 -3.91 9.26 2.90
CA TYR A 64 -2.58 8.93 2.40
C TYR A 64 -1.68 8.42 3.51
N ARG A 65 -1.67 9.12 4.64
CA ARG A 65 -0.85 8.71 5.78
C ARG A 65 -1.27 7.35 6.33
N ILE A 66 -2.57 7.12 6.40
CA ILE A 66 -3.08 5.86 6.91
C ILE A 66 -2.69 4.71 5.99
N VAL A 67 -2.78 4.92 4.68
CA VAL A 67 -2.37 3.89 3.73
C VAL A 67 -0.90 3.54 3.91
N CYS A 68 -0.06 4.54 4.02
CA CYS A 68 1.36 4.30 4.20
C CYS A 68 1.65 3.60 5.50
N LEU A 69 1.03 4.03 6.59
CA LEU A 69 1.29 3.40 7.88
C LEU A 69 0.81 1.97 7.90
N HIS A 70 -0.32 1.72 7.29
CA HIS A 70 -0.91 0.39 7.33
C HIS A 70 -0.22 -0.58 6.38
N TYR A 71 0.04 -0.15 5.15
CA TYR A 71 0.57 -1.07 4.13
C TYR A 71 2.09 -1.07 4.01
N GLN A 72 2.73 0.05 4.23
CA GLN A 72 4.20 0.08 4.17
C GLN A 72 4.82 -0.29 5.50
N ASN A 73 4.28 0.20 6.58
CA ASN A 73 4.84 -0.02 7.91
C ASN A 73 4.15 -1.13 8.68
N HIS A 74 3.11 -1.71 8.11
CA HIS A 74 2.40 -2.85 8.70
C HIS A 74 1.82 -2.55 10.09
N ILE A 75 1.29 -1.34 10.23
CA ILE A 75 0.68 -0.94 11.50
C ILE A 75 -0.82 -1.13 11.38
N SER A 76 -1.41 -1.76 12.39
CA SER A 76 -2.85 -2.03 12.36
C SER A 76 -3.64 -0.73 12.49
N CYS A 77 -4.86 -0.76 11.99
CA CYS A 77 -5.74 0.41 12.12
C CYS A 77 -5.98 0.76 13.57
N ARG A 78 -6.05 -0.24 14.42
CA ARG A 78 -6.25 -0.01 15.85
C ARG A 78 -5.06 0.73 16.45
N ALA A 79 -3.85 0.36 16.06
CA ALA A 79 -2.65 1.02 16.54
C ALA A 79 -2.57 2.45 16.03
N ILE A 80 -2.95 2.67 14.76
CA ILE A 80 -2.98 4.01 14.21
C ILE A 80 -3.98 4.87 14.97
N ALA A 81 -5.15 4.32 15.24
CA ALA A 81 -6.18 5.04 15.97
C ALA A 81 -5.68 5.47 17.34
N LYS A 82 -4.98 4.58 18.00
CA LYS A 82 -4.44 4.89 19.31
C LYS A 82 -3.41 6.00 19.25
N GLU A 83 -2.54 5.92 18.26
CA GLU A 83 -1.50 6.90 18.07
C GLU A 83 -2.09 8.29 17.76
N TRP A 84 -3.10 8.32 16.95
CA TRP A 84 -3.72 9.57 16.52
C TRP A 84 -4.80 10.05 17.49
N LYS A 85 -5.09 9.27 18.52
CA LYS A 85 -6.12 9.57 19.50
C LYS A 85 -7.48 9.70 18.83
N LYS A 86 -7.76 8.76 17.95
CA LYS A 86 -9.01 8.70 17.23
C LYS A 86 -9.66 7.35 17.47
N ARG A 87 -10.93 7.25 17.10
CA ARG A 87 -11.63 5.98 17.22
C ARG A 87 -11.19 5.07 16.08
N PRO A 88 -11.19 3.77 16.31
CA PRO A 88 -10.84 2.86 15.22
C PRO A 88 -11.69 3.04 13.98
N ASP A 89 -12.98 3.37 14.15
CA ASP A 89 -13.86 3.60 13.01
C ASP A 89 -13.40 4.75 12.13
N TYR A 90 -12.84 5.77 12.75
CA TYR A 90 -12.31 6.90 12.01
C TYR A 90 -11.21 6.43 11.06
N ILE A 91 -10.31 5.62 11.56
CA ILE A 91 -9.19 5.13 10.77
C ILE A 91 -9.66 4.19 9.66
N THR A 92 -10.53 3.25 9.99
CA THR A 92 -10.99 2.30 9.00
C THR A 92 -11.81 2.97 7.91
N SER A 93 -12.58 4.00 8.26
CA SER A 93 -13.33 4.75 7.26
C SER A 93 -12.43 5.48 6.29
N TYR A 94 -11.41 6.13 6.80
CA TYR A 94 -10.46 6.82 5.94
C TYR A 94 -9.69 5.83 5.08
N LEU A 95 -9.33 4.69 5.65
CA LEU A 95 -8.62 3.69 4.88
C LEU A 95 -9.50 3.15 3.76
N ALA A 96 -10.78 2.88 4.05
CA ALA A 96 -11.69 2.39 3.03
C ALA A 96 -11.86 3.39 1.89
N ARG A 97 -11.98 4.66 2.22
CA ARG A 97 -12.07 5.71 1.21
C ARG A 97 -10.82 5.79 0.35
N ALA A 98 -9.67 5.71 1.00
CA ALA A 98 -8.40 5.75 0.30
C ALA A 98 -8.26 4.55 -0.63
N GLU A 99 -8.64 3.39 -0.14
CA GLU A 99 -8.60 2.18 -0.95
C GLU A 99 -9.49 2.30 -2.17
N ALA A 100 -10.68 2.85 -2.00
CA ALA A 100 -11.60 3.01 -3.10
C ALA A 100 -11.05 3.97 -4.16
N TYR A 101 -10.44 5.06 -3.70
CA TYR A 101 -9.84 6.03 -4.61
C TYR A 101 -8.72 5.37 -5.42
N ILE A 102 -7.84 4.68 -4.74
CA ILE A 102 -6.71 4.03 -5.40
C ILE A 102 -7.20 2.94 -6.35
N ALA A 103 -8.23 2.20 -5.94
CA ALA A 103 -8.79 1.15 -6.79
C ALA A 103 -9.31 1.75 -8.09
N GLY A 104 -9.96 2.90 -8.01
CA GLY A 104 -10.44 3.55 -9.20
C GLY A 104 -9.33 3.96 -10.14
N VAL A 105 -8.27 4.50 -9.60
CA VAL A 105 -7.12 4.91 -10.42
C VAL A 105 -6.44 3.71 -11.06
N ILE A 106 -6.22 2.67 -10.28
CA ILE A 106 -5.56 1.47 -10.77
C ILE A 106 -6.39 0.79 -11.85
N HIS A 107 -7.69 0.70 -11.60
CA HIS A 107 -8.59 0.04 -12.53
C HIS A 107 -8.56 0.74 -13.88
N THR A 108 -8.57 2.05 -13.88
CA THR A 108 -8.52 2.82 -15.09
C THR A 108 -7.19 2.65 -15.81
N THR A 109 -6.12 2.69 -15.06
CA THR A 109 -4.78 2.68 -15.64
C THR A 109 -4.34 1.29 -16.07
N LEU A 110 -4.42 0.32 -15.19
CA LEU A 110 -3.91 -1.01 -15.48
C LEU A 110 -4.83 -1.79 -16.37
N LYS A 111 -6.11 -1.65 -16.18
CA LYS A 111 -7.05 -2.39 -16.97
C LYS A 111 -7.07 -1.90 -18.40
N ALA A 112 -6.85 -0.64 -18.59
CA ALA A 112 -6.83 -0.09 -19.93
C ALA A 112 -5.58 -0.49 -20.68
N ALA A 113 -4.56 -0.81 -19.97
CA ALA A 113 -3.35 -1.24 -20.63
C ALA A 113 -3.47 -2.69 -21.05
#